data_2e35f513cac8a5a26e65b562dacbd908
#
_entry.id   2e35f513cac8a5a26e65b562dacbd908
#
_cell.length_a   1.000
_cell.length_b   1.000
_cell.length_c   1.000
_cell.angle_alpha   90.00
_cell.angle_beta   90.00
_cell.angle_gamma   90.00
#
_symmetry.space_group_name_H-M   'P 1'
#
loop_
_entity.id
_entity.type
_entity.pdbx_description
1 polymer ?
#
loop_
_entity_poly.entity_id
_entity_poly.type
_entity_poly.pdbx_seq_one_letter_code
_entity_poly.pdbx_strand_id
1 'polypeptide(L)'
;PLLKGHFVFSEINIDGLKLFINQENNEKPLSSEKNANQYNTTTYPNEQFAIQKLLLSHGQIILNSKGHSTVLKNIQIGAEQFNLKNSPFSVQIKAKLTDAAFLQTAKANINFKGRVSLSPSIIDELNSGISKSSIEGQLQIQNILLNQFAIKKINTTLKTHKRDIQFNPLTLSLYNGESIGDMDYVIATQQLLINQTATNLDGKQLITSLLKHPAISGNLDYSIHASIPLKALSIESLVSKGTITLKDGEVYNINLDQLLNNLKVKLNSLMTETPDNIKKLAQSADWDQNKNTQGNTKFKLANFKFQLQTGAISSDSFLLQTDKLQVNGEGRINLLNQEIYSNIKATLNDNSTDNTLQKIQQALGGYFPLVVSGTVENPIVLPDFKAISPVLSSLAIKSALTKPLKIIQKPLKELIH
;
A
#
# COMPACT_ATOMS: atom_id res chain seq x y z
N PRO A 1 24.67 47.16 24.03
CA PRO A 1 24.21 46.34 22.88
C PRO A 1 23.35 47.15 21.92
N LEU A 2 22.36 47.92 22.41
CA LEU A 2 21.44 48.73 21.57
C LEU A 2 22.15 49.79 20.73
N LEU A 3 23.21 50.39 21.24
CA LEU A 3 24.02 51.39 20.54
C LEU A 3 24.88 50.81 19.40
N LYS A 4 25.02 49.49 19.33
CA LYS A 4 25.73 48.78 18.25
C LYS A 4 24.78 48.06 17.29
N GLY A 5 23.47 48.28 17.42
CA GLY A 5 22.47 47.64 16.55
C GLY A 5 22.25 46.13 16.76
N HIS A 6 22.76 45.57 17.88
CA HIS A 6 22.58 44.16 18.23
C HIS A 6 21.31 43.99 19.08
N PHE A 7 20.29 43.28 18.54
CA PHE A 7 19.08 42.96 19.27
C PHE A 7 19.15 41.51 19.77
N VAL A 8 19.31 41.36 21.09
CA VAL A 8 19.30 40.03 21.73
C VAL A 8 18.11 39.97 22.66
N PHE A 9 17.16 39.09 22.34
CA PHE A 9 16.00 38.81 23.20
C PHE A 9 16.33 37.60 24.07
N SER A 10 16.08 37.72 25.37
CA SER A 10 16.25 36.61 26.31
C SER A 10 15.17 35.55 26.09
N GLU A 11 13.93 35.97 25.88
CA GLU A 11 12.80 35.09 25.64
C GLU A 11 11.74 35.80 24.80
N ILE A 12 11.16 35.06 23.83
CA ILE A 12 9.96 35.46 23.09
C ILE A 12 8.94 34.38 23.27
N ASN A 13 7.77 34.76 23.77
CA ASN A 13 6.61 33.88 23.92
C ASN A 13 5.51 34.31 22.94
N ILE A 14 5.05 33.36 22.11
CA ILE A 14 3.97 33.53 21.15
C ILE A 14 2.86 32.56 21.52
N ASP A 15 1.65 33.06 21.71
CA ASP A 15 0.48 32.20 22.01
C ASP A 15 -0.60 32.36 20.95
N GLY A 16 -1.21 31.21 20.56
CA GLY A 16 -2.38 31.18 19.69
C GLY A 16 -2.11 31.55 18.21
N LEU A 17 -0.88 31.46 17.71
CA LEU A 17 -0.55 31.78 16.31
C LEU A 17 -1.35 30.88 15.35
N LYS A 18 -2.06 31.51 14.40
CA LYS A 18 -2.75 30.79 13.31
C LYS A 18 -2.14 31.16 11.97
N LEU A 19 -1.67 30.14 11.23
CA LEU A 19 -1.09 30.30 9.91
C LEU A 19 -2.02 29.63 8.87
N PHE A 20 -2.42 30.39 7.88
CA PHE A 20 -3.19 29.92 6.72
C PHE A 20 -2.30 29.93 5.50
N ILE A 21 -2.14 28.78 4.84
CA ILE A 21 -1.36 28.63 3.62
C ILE A 21 -2.30 28.12 2.54
N ASN A 22 -2.53 28.93 1.51
CA ASN A 22 -3.34 28.57 0.36
C ASN A 22 -2.40 28.21 -0.80
N GLN A 23 -2.45 26.97 -1.27
CA GLN A 23 -1.80 26.54 -2.49
C GLN A 23 -2.77 26.75 -3.65
N GLU A 24 -2.73 27.91 -4.28
CA GLU A 24 -3.37 28.12 -5.57
C GLU A 24 -2.56 27.41 -6.66
N ASN A 25 -3.27 26.84 -7.64
CA ASN A 25 -2.65 26.27 -8.84
C ASN A 25 -2.12 27.42 -9.72
N ASN A 26 -0.96 27.94 -9.41
CA ASN A 26 -0.25 28.85 -10.30
C ASN A 26 0.41 28.06 -11.44
N GLU A 27 -0.38 27.51 -12.35
CA GLU A 27 0.04 27.18 -13.72
C GLU A 27 -0.04 28.41 -14.64
N LYS A 28 0.26 29.58 -14.15
CA LYS A 28 0.59 30.70 -15.02
C LYS A 28 2.10 30.86 -15.02
N PRO A 29 2.77 30.72 -16.20
CA PRO A 29 4.13 31.19 -16.30
C PRO A 29 4.07 32.70 -15.98
N LEU A 30 4.88 33.13 -15.04
CA LEU A 30 5.11 34.56 -14.80
C LEU A 30 5.56 35.16 -16.14
N SER A 31 4.61 35.72 -16.91
CA SER A 31 4.96 36.70 -17.90
C SER A 31 5.60 37.87 -17.16
N SER A 32 6.83 38.10 -17.48
CA SER A 32 7.66 39.20 -16.99
C SER A 32 7.01 40.52 -17.37
N GLU A 33 6.18 41.07 -16.51
CA GLU A 33 5.97 42.51 -16.50
C GLU A 33 6.97 43.11 -15.55
N LYS A 34 8.04 43.63 -16.15
CA LYS A 34 8.98 44.55 -15.52
C LYS A 34 8.22 45.81 -15.14
N ASN A 35 7.76 45.90 -13.92
CA ASN A 35 7.59 47.16 -13.23
C ASN A 35 8.62 47.21 -12.11
N ALA A 36 9.80 47.69 -12.48
CA ALA A 36 10.86 48.03 -11.55
C ALA A 36 10.43 49.27 -10.74
N ASN A 37 9.67 49.05 -9.70
CA ASN A 37 9.69 49.96 -8.57
C ASN A 37 10.87 49.50 -7.70
N GLN A 38 11.90 50.37 -7.74
CA GLN A 38 13.07 50.32 -6.81
C GLN A 38 12.55 50.29 -5.37
N TYR A 39 12.29 49.09 -4.85
CA TYR A 39 12.34 48.90 -3.40
C TYR A 39 13.82 48.95 -3.05
N ASN A 40 14.23 50.02 -2.40
CA ASN A 40 15.48 50.05 -1.67
C ASN A 40 15.61 48.78 -0.88
N THR A 41 16.48 47.87 -1.29
CA THR A 41 16.92 46.72 -0.49
C THR A 41 17.57 47.27 0.78
N THR A 42 16.77 47.49 1.79
CA THR A 42 17.27 47.61 3.15
C THR A 42 17.94 46.29 3.44
N THR A 43 19.25 46.25 3.32
CA THR A 43 20.11 45.17 3.80
C THR A 43 19.84 45.11 5.30
N TYR A 44 18.92 44.26 5.74
CA TYR A 44 18.76 43.97 7.16
C TYR A 44 20.07 43.36 7.59
N PRO A 45 20.74 43.93 8.61
CA PRO A 45 21.97 43.35 9.15
C PRO A 45 21.58 42.06 9.86
N ASN A 46 21.54 40.98 9.12
CA ASN A 46 21.20 39.62 9.61
C ASN A 46 22.09 39.11 10.73
N GLU A 47 23.18 39.83 11.02
CA GLU A 47 24.14 39.48 12.05
C GLU A 47 23.74 39.89 13.47
N GLN A 48 22.62 40.61 13.61
CA GLN A 48 22.34 41.34 14.85
C GLN A 48 21.10 40.85 15.61
N PHE A 49 20.37 39.84 15.05
CA PHE A 49 19.18 39.33 15.68
C PHE A 49 19.41 37.94 16.26
N ALA A 50 19.24 37.79 17.57
CA ALA A 50 19.35 36.53 18.29
C ALA A 50 18.26 36.45 19.37
N ILE A 51 17.65 35.25 19.50
CA ILE A 51 16.70 34.95 20.55
C ILE A 51 17.25 33.79 21.35
N GLN A 52 17.47 33.97 22.66
CA GLN A 52 17.98 32.89 23.48
C GLN A 52 16.97 31.79 23.65
N LYS A 53 15.67 32.14 23.80
CA LYS A 53 14.58 31.19 23.92
C LYS A 53 13.36 31.68 23.18
N LEU A 54 12.88 30.88 22.22
CA LEU A 54 11.64 31.11 21.50
C LEU A 54 10.63 30.03 21.88
N LEU A 55 9.49 30.44 22.37
CA LEU A 55 8.37 29.53 22.70
C LEU A 55 7.14 29.90 21.89
N LEU A 56 6.51 28.90 21.31
CA LEU A 56 5.18 29.00 20.68
C LEU A 56 4.26 27.98 21.34
N SER A 57 3.09 28.42 21.76
CA SER A 57 2.03 27.57 22.32
C SER A 57 0.70 27.77 21.58
N HIS A 58 -0.15 26.74 21.60
CA HIS A 58 -1.47 26.71 21.00
C HIS A 58 -1.52 27.12 19.52
N GLY A 59 -0.42 26.90 18.79
CA GLY A 59 -0.33 27.22 17.36
C GLY A 59 -1.27 26.34 16.53
N GLN A 60 -1.67 26.87 15.37
CA GLN A 60 -2.45 26.16 14.36
C GLN A 60 -1.93 26.47 12.96
N ILE A 61 -1.79 25.46 12.12
CA ILE A 61 -1.49 25.59 10.69
C ILE A 61 -2.62 24.95 9.90
N ILE A 62 -3.15 25.69 8.93
CA ILE A 62 -4.15 25.23 7.99
C ILE A 62 -3.58 25.38 6.58
N LEU A 63 -3.36 24.25 5.92
CA LEU A 63 -2.89 24.16 4.53
C LEU A 63 -4.09 23.84 3.65
N ASN A 64 -4.51 24.77 2.81
CA ASN A 64 -5.58 24.57 1.86
C ASN A 64 -5.01 24.28 0.47
N SER A 65 -5.44 23.17 -0.14
CA SER A 65 -5.05 22.77 -1.49
C SER A 65 -6.23 22.12 -2.20
N LYS A 66 -6.61 22.65 -3.37
CA LYS A 66 -7.68 22.11 -4.24
C LYS A 66 -9.00 21.81 -3.51
N GLY A 67 -9.43 22.70 -2.62
CA GLY A 67 -10.69 22.55 -1.86
C GLY A 67 -10.62 21.60 -0.66
N HIS A 68 -9.46 21.08 -0.34
CA HIS A 68 -9.20 20.24 0.82
C HIS A 68 -8.24 20.93 1.78
N SER A 69 -8.38 20.64 3.08
CA SER A 69 -7.53 21.23 4.12
C SER A 69 -6.74 20.17 4.86
N THR A 70 -5.46 20.45 5.09
CA THR A 70 -4.65 19.74 6.08
C THR A 70 -4.50 20.62 7.31
N VAL A 71 -4.83 20.10 8.49
CA VAL A 71 -4.90 20.89 9.73
C VAL A 71 -4.00 20.31 10.80
N LEU A 72 -3.01 21.10 11.21
CA LEU A 72 -2.19 20.87 12.40
C LEU A 72 -2.66 21.78 13.52
N LYS A 73 -2.98 21.22 14.69
CA LYS A 73 -3.43 21.93 15.88
C LYS A 73 -2.51 21.70 17.08
N ASN A 74 -2.69 22.53 18.10
CA ASN A 74 -1.93 22.43 19.36
C ASN A 74 -0.42 22.39 19.12
N ILE A 75 0.05 23.21 18.17
CA ILE A 75 1.46 23.29 17.87
C ILE A 75 2.16 23.98 19.04
N GLN A 76 3.17 23.31 19.55
CA GLN A 76 4.10 23.81 20.56
C GLN A 76 5.50 23.74 19.98
N ILE A 77 6.21 24.86 20.01
CA ILE A 77 7.62 24.93 19.57
C ILE A 77 8.42 25.54 20.70
N GLY A 78 9.48 24.85 21.11
CA GLY A 78 10.52 25.39 21.94
C GLY A 78 11.83 25.39 21.17
N ALA A 79 12.49 26.54 21.05
CA ALA A 79 13.79 26.64 20.43
C ALA A 79 14.75 27.42 21.34
N GLU A 80 15.98 26.90 21.48
CA GLU A 80 17.04 27.53 22.26
C GLU A 80 18.12 28.02 21.31
N GLN A 81 18.60 29.26 21.53
CA GLN A 81 19.58 29.93 20.68
C GLN A 81 19.12 30.11 19.25
N PHE A 82 17.82 30.40 19.08
CA PHE A 82 17.20 30.59 17.76
C PHE A 82 17.94 31.68 16.98
N ASN A 83 18.32 31.37 15.76
CA ASN A 83 19.01 32.29 14.87
C ASN A 83 18.67 32.00 13.39
N LEU A 84 18.90 32.98 12.53
CA LEU A 84 18.78 32.89 11.07
C LEU A 84 20.14 33.04 10.40
N LYS A 85 21.21 32.50 11.01
CA LYS A 85 22.62 32.61 10.56
C LYS A 85 23.13 31.30 9.95
N ASN A 86 22.25 30.39 9.62
CA ASN A 86 22.62 29.03 9.20
C ASN A 86 23.44 28.27 10.25
N SER A 87 23.31 28.65 11.53
CA SER A 87 23.97 27.99 12.66
C SER A 87 22.98 27.06 13.36
N PRO A 88 23.39 25.84 13.76
CA PRO A 88 22.49 24.89 14.40
C PRO A 88 21.98 25.38 15.75
N PHE A 89 20.68 25.28 15.98
CA PHE A 89 20.06 25.52 17.28
C PHE A 89 19.11 24.37 17.64
N SER A 90 18.87 24.15 18.93
CA SER A 90 18.00 23.09 19.43
C SER A 90 16.53 23.46 19.24
N VAL A 91 15.72 22.49 18.81
CA VAL A 91 14.29 22.68 18.66
C VAL A 91 13.52 21.45 19.13
N GLN A 92 12.38 21.69 19.78
CA GLN A 92 11.38 20.68 20.09
C GLN A 92 10.05 21.14 19.54
N ILE A 93 9.36 20.25 18.80
CA ILE A 93 8.06 20.52 18.18
C ILE A 93 7.08 19.43 18.60
N LYS A 94 5.89 19.84 19.08
CA LYS A 94 4.74 18.95 19.28
C LYS A 94 3.58 19.50 18.48
N ALA A 95 2.82 18.60 17.84
CA ALA A 95 1.64 18.98 17.06
C ALA A 95 0.64 17.82 17.00
N LYS A 96 -0.62 18.14 16.69
CA LYS A 96 -1.67 17.15 16.38
C LYS A 96 -2.14 17.37 14.95
N LEU A 97 -2.02 16.35 14.11
CA LEU A 97 -2.72 16.28 12.84
C LEU A 97 -4.18 15.91 13.13
N THR A 98 -5.13 16.68 12.65
CA THR A 98 -6.57 16.43 12.83
C THR A 98 -7.31 16.24 11.53
N ASP A 99 -6.68 16.60 10.40
CA ASP A 99 -7.22 16.48 9.07
C ASP A 99 -6.08 16.48 8.03
N ALA A 100 -6.27 15.80 6.91
CA ALA A 100 -5.32 15.81 5.80
C ALA A 100 -6.07 15.80 4.46
N ALA A 101 -5.69 16.71 3.58
CA ALA A 101 -6.36 17.09 2.34
C ALA A 101 -6.77 15.94 1.40
N PHE A 102 -6.12 14.79 1.48
CA PHE A 102 -6.32 13.66 0.55
C PHE A 102 -6.96 12.44 1.21
N LEU A 103 -7.30 12.54 2.50
CA LEU A 103 -7.79 11.42 3.31
C LEU A 103 -9.14 11.77 3.94
N GLN A 104 -10.07 10.85 3.96
CA GLN A 104 -11.36 11.04 4.65
C GLN A 104 -11.17 11.21 6.15
N THR A 105 -10.17 10.52 6.70
CA THR A 105 -9.80 10.63 8.10
C THR A 105 -8.28 10.63 8.22
N ALA A 106 -7.73 11.64 8.89
CA ALA A 106 -6.32 11.68 9.25
C ALA A 106 -6.14 12.20 10.66
N LYS A 107 -5.50 11.43 11.53
CA LYS A 107 -5.17 11.81 12.91
C LYS A 107 -3.78 11.32 13.25
N ALA A 108 -3.00 12.15 13.93
CA ALA A 108 -1.70 11.75 14.46
C ALA A 108 -1.23 12.72 15.56
N ASN A 109 -0.43 12.22 16.49
CA ASN A 109 0.33 13.05 17.43
C ASN A 109 1.79 13.05 17.00
N ILE A 110 2.35 14.22 16.75
CA ILE A 110 3.70 14.43 16.22
C ILE A 110 4.57 15.02 17.32
N ASN A 111 5.76 14.47 17.51
CA ASN A 111 6.79 14.98 18.41
C ASN A 111 8.14 14.91 17.70
N PHE A 112 8.81 16.04 17.56
CA PHE A 112 10.15 16.15 17.01
C PHE A 112 11.07 16.80 18.05
N LYS A 113 12.29 16.30 18.17
CA LYS A 113 13.35 16.88 18.98
C LYS A 113 14.66 16.76 18.23
N GLY A 114 15.32 17.91 17.99
CA GLY A 114 16.55 17.89 17.20
C GLY A 114 17.23 19.23 17.11
N ARG A 115 18.03 19.37 16.06
CA ARG A 115 18.73 20.61 15.68
C ARG A 115 18.24 21.05 14.31
N VAL A 116 18.13 22.35 14.15
CA VAL A 116 17.76 23.01 12.90
C VAL A 116 18.74 24.11 12.60
N SER A 117 19.17 24.25 11.35
CA SER A 117 19.89 25.42 10.86
C SER A 117 19.01 26.10 9.83
N LEU A 118 18.59 27.33 10.08
CA LEU A 118 17.76 28.11 9.16
C LEU A 118 18.60 29.06 8.33
N SER A 119 18.43 29.00 7.02
CA SER A 119 19.06 29.95 6.10
C SER A 119 18.46 31.35 6.27
N PRO A 120 19.23 32.43 6.23
CA PRO A 120 18.71 33.80 6.21
C PRO A 120 17.68 34.04 5.09
N SER A 121 17.85 33.40 3.95
CA SER A 121 16.94 33.51 2.80
C SER A 121 15.52 33.02 3.04
N ILE A 122 15.24 32.37 4.19
CA ILE A 122 13.88 31.91 4.53
C ILE A 122 12.90 33.08 4.73
N ILE A 123 13.41 34.27 5.07
CA ILE A 123 12.62 35.50 5.22
C ILE A 123 12.20 36.06 3.88
N ASP A 124 13.11 36.05 2.92
CA ASP A 124 12.91 36.69 1.61
C ASP A 124 12.20 35.76 0.64
N GLU A 125 12.57 34.47 0.66
CA GLU A 125 12.03 33.46 -0.23
C GLU A 125 11.96 32.11 0.50
N LEU A 126 10.76 31.69 0.90
CA LEU A 126 10.53 30.51 1.71
C LEU A 126 11.13 29.23 1.09
N ASN A 127 10.88 28.99 -0.21
CA ASN A 127 11.36 27.79 -0.91
C ASN A 127 12.89 27.71 -0.98
N SER A 128 13.54 28.84 -1.31
CA SER A 128 15.00 28.95 -1.35
C SER A 128 15.60 28.82 0.05
N GLY A 129 14.95 29.41 1.05
CA GLY A 129 15.36 29.32 2.44
C GLY A 129 15.29 27.90 2.99
N ILE A 130 14.20 27.18 2.72
CA ILE A 130 14.03 25.77 3.13
C ILE A 130 15.10 24.90 2.47
N SER A 131 15.37 25.06 1.18
CA SER A 131 16.35 24.25 0.46
C SER A 131 17.79 24.42 0.94
N LYS A 132 18.09 25.54 1.60
CA LYS A 132 19.39 25.87 2.19
C LYS A 132 19.45 25.61 3.70
N SER A 133 18.32 25.27 4.30
CA SER A 133 18.21 24.95 5.72
C SER A 133 18.51 23.46 5.95
N SER A 134 18.85 23.10 7.16
CA SER A 134 19.05 21.70 7.55
C SER A 134 18.28 21.36 8.81
N ILE A 135 17.88 20.12 8.91
CA ILE A 135 17.21 19.57 10.09
C ILE A 135 17.78 18.18 10.38
N GLU A 136 18.04 17.90 11.66
CA GLU A 136 18.48 16.60 12.13
C GLU A 136 17.89 16.34 13.51
N GLY A 137 17.24 15.20 13.72
CA GLY A 137 16.66 14.87 15.02
C GLY A 137 15.79 13.62 15.02
N GLN A 138 15.24 13.37 16.19
CA GLN A 138 14.32 12.26 16.42
C GLN A 138 12.89 12.71 16.17
N LEU A 139 12.17 11.99 15.29
CA LEU A 139 10.75 12.17 15.01
C LEU A 139 9.98 10.96 15.54
N GLN A 140 9.00 11.24 16.37
CA GLN A 140 8.04 10.25 16.85
C GLN A 140 6.62 10.67 16.44
N ILE A 141 5.88 9.76 15.83
CA ILE A 141 4.47 9.97 15.50
C ILE A 141 3.68 8.83 16.14
N GLN A 142 2.56 9.16 16.79
CA GLN A 142 1.75 8.19 17.54
C GLN A 142 0.28 8.32 17.19
N ASN A 143 -0.47 7.23 17.40
CA ASN A 143 -1.92 7.17 17.22
C ASN A 143 -2.34 7.63 15.83
N ILE A 144 -1.68 7.08 14.83
CA ILE A 144 -1.87 7.45 13.45
C ILE A 144 -3.07 6.68 12.90
N LEU A 145 -4.03 7.42 12.37
CA LEU A 145 -5.15 6.88 11.62
C LEU A 145 -5.19 7.60 10.27
N LEU A 146 -5.08 6.85 9.19
CA LEU A 146 -5.13 7.34 7.81
C LEU A 146 -6.19 6.53 7.06
N ASN A 147 -7.40 7.06 6.95
CA ASN A 147 -8.60 6.30 6.55
C ASN A 147 -8.79 5.07 7.46
N GLN A 148 -8.66 3.85 6.91
CA GLN A 148 -8.72 2.59 7.67
C GLN A 148 -7.35 2.07 8.16
N PHE A 149 -6.24 2.72 7.77
CA PHE A 149 -4.91 2.31 8.21
C PHE A 149 -4.59 2.87 9.59
N ALA A 150 -4.37 1.98 10.55
CA ALA A 150 -4.00 2.33 11.91
C ALA A 150 -2.53 1.95 12.17
N ILE A 151 -1.70 2.96 12.49
CA ILE A 151 -0.31 2.76 12.90
C ILE A 151 -0.18 3.27 14.34
N LYS A 152 0.22 2.39 15.24
CA LYS A 152 0.35 2.75 16.67
C LYS A 152 1.45 3.78 16.90
N LYS A 153 2.59 3.58 16.23
CA LYS A 153 3.78 4.42 16.43
C LYS A 153 4.72 4.37 15.24
N ILE A 154 5.29 5.52 14.91
CA ILE A 154 6.44 5.65 14.01
C ILE A 154 7.57 6.30 14.82
N ASN A 155 8.78 5.74 14.75
CA ASN A 155 10.01 6.35 15.23
C ASN A 155 11.01 6.41 14.09
N THR A 156 11.70 7.55 13.99
CA THR A 156 12.75 7.70 12.99
C THR A 156 13.74 8.79 13.38
N THR A 157 14.95 8.68 12.88
CA THR A 157 15.87 9.79 12.80
C THR A 157 15.66 10.50 11.47
N LEU A 158 15.31 11.77 11.51
CA LEU A 158 15.12 12.63 10.36
C LEU A 158 16.38 13.44 10.14
N LYS A 159 16.87 13.48 8.90
CA LYS A 159 18.05 14.26 8.52
C LYS A 159 17.90 14.79 7.09
N THR A 160 18.17 16.09 6.91
CA THR A 160 18.32 16.63 5.55
C THR A 160 19.69 16.26 4.99
N HIS A 161 19.69 15.76 3.75
CA HIS A 161 20.89 15.46 3.01
C HIS A 161 20.79 16.09 1.62
N LYS A 162 21.61 17.13 1.37
CA LYS A 162 21.55 17.92 0.13
C LYS A 162 20.14 18.53 -0.07
N ARG A 163 19.35 17.93 -0.97
CA ARG A 163 17.98 18.35 -1.29
C ARG A 163 16.91 17.36 -0.88
N ASP A 164 17.29 16.32 -0.13
CA ASP A 164 16.39 15.25 0.28
C ASP A 164 16.23 15.23 1.79
N ILE A 165 15.13 14.67 2.26
CA ILE A 165 14.91 14.43 3.69
C ILE A 165 14.89 12.92 3.89
N GLN A 166 15.85 12.44 4.68
CA GLN A 166 16.00 11.03 5.01
C GLN A 166 15.36 10.71 6.35
N PHE A 167 14.69 9.59 6.41
CA PHE A 167 14.11 9.00 7.61
C PHE A 167 14.72 7.62 7.82
N ASN A 168 15.81 7.56 8.61
CA ASN A 168 16.57 6.32 8.78
C ASN A 168 17.19 6.23 10.19
N PRO A 169 16.97 5.12 10.95
CA PRO A 169 16.02 4.06 10.65
C PRO A 169 14.57 4.56 10.75
N LEU A 170 13.66 3.97 9.96
CA LEU A 170 12.21 4.17 10.06
C LEU A 170 11.58 2.92 10.65
N THR A 171 11.10 3.00 11.88
CA THR A 171 10.43 1.90 12.58
C THR A 171 8.95 2.20 12.75
N LEU A 172 8.09 1.26 12.36
CA LEU A 172 6.64 1.33 12.50
C LEU A 172 6.14 0.21 13.39
N SER A 173 5.32 0.53 14.40
CA SER A 173 4.57 -0.47 15.16
C SER A 173 3.12 -0.45 14.67
N LEU A 174 2.66 -1.54 14.04
CA LEU A 174 1.33 -1.65 13.43
C LEU A 174 0.85 -3.10 13.46
N TYR A 175 -0.45 -3.31 13.54
CA TYR A 175 -1.09 -4.63 13.43
C TYR A 175 -0.39 -5.74 14.24
N ASN A 176 -0.08 -5.44 15.52
CA ASN A 176 0.59 -6.34 16.48
C ASN A 176 2.03 -6.73 16.15
N GLY A 177 2.65 -6.16 15.13
CA GLY A 177 4.04 -6.41 14.75
C GLY A 177 4.82 -5.13 14.50
N GLU A 178 6.00 -5.28 13.93
CA GLU A 178 6.91 -4.18 13.64
C GLU A 178 7.39 -4.23 12.19
N SER A 179 7.61 -3.03 11.64
CA SER A 179 8.28 -2.85 10.35
C SER A 179 9.48 -1.93 10.54
N ILE A 180 10.59 -2.27 9.89
CA ILE A 180 11.85 -1.53 9.97
C ILE A 180 12.38 -1.30 8.56
N GLY A 181 12.93 -0.12 8.32
CA GLY A 181 13.54 0.24 7.06
C GLY A 181 13.96 1.70 7.01
N ASP A 182 13.75 2.31 5.86
CA ASP A 182 14.06 3.70 5.58
C ASP A 182 13.02 4.34 4.67
N MET A 183 13.02 5.66 4.61
CA MET A 183 12.24 6.45 3.69
C MET A 183 13.01 7.71 3.32
N ASP A 184 13.03 8.04 2.03
CA ASP A 184 13.60 9.28 1.51
C ASP A 184 12.49 10.12 0.88
N TYR A 185 12.41 11.39 1.25
CA TYR A 185 11.60 12.37 0.54
C TYR A 185 12.49 13.17 -0.41
N VAL A 186 12.34 12.91 -1.70
CA VAL A 186 13.06 13.60 -2.78
C VAL A 186 12.33 14.89 -3.12
N ILE A 187 12.86 16.03 -2.65
CA ILE A 187 12.18 17.34 -2.76
C ILE A 187 11.97 17.73 -4.24
N ALA A 188 12.97 17.48 -5.10
CA ALA A 188 12.92 17.87 -6.51
C ALA A 188 11.76 17.24 -7.29
N THR A 189 11.45 15.97 -7.02
CA THR A 189 10.38 15.21 -7.68
C THR A 189 9.12 15.10 -6.84
N GLN A 190 9.16 15.54 -5.59
CA GLN A 190 8.10 15.37 -4.59
C GLN A 190 7.67 13.90 -4.44
N GLN A 191 8.66 13.01 -4.38
CA GLN A 191 8.46 11.57 -4.23
C GLN A 191 8.90 11.09 -2.86
N LEU A 192 8.15 10.14 -2.30
CA LEU A 192 8.60 9.30 -1.19
C LEU A 192 9.12 7.98 -1.76
N LEU A 193 10.35 7.62 -1.43
CA LEU A 193 10.95 6.33 -1.70
C LEU A 193 11.00 5.57 -0.38
N ILE A 194 10.39 4.39 -0.33
CA ILE A 194 10.19 3.63 0.91
C ILE A 194 10.76 2.23 0.73
N ASN A 195 11.60 1.81 1.68
CA ASN A 195 12.08 0.46 1.82
C ASN A 195 11.69 -0.03 3.21
N GLN A 196 10.86 -1.08 3.29
CA GLN A 196 10.38 -1.59 4.57
C GLN A 196 10.35 -3.11 4.58
N THR A 197 10.75 -3.68 5.70
CA THR A 197 10.57 -5.09 6.04
C THR A 197 9.78 -5.20 7.32
N ALA A 198 8.84 -6.14 7.37
CA ALA A 198 8.05 -6.40 8.56
C ALA A 198 8.02 -7.89 8.89
N THR A 199 7.81 -8.16 10.17
CA THR A 199 7.66 -9.52 10.70
C THR A 199 6.51 -9.58 11.69
N ASN A 200 5.80 -10.73 11.70
CA ASN A 200 4.74 -11.04 12.67
C ASN A 200 3.58 -10.02 12.71
N LEU A 201 3.22 -9.45 11.58
CA LEU A 201 2.01 -8.62 11.50
C LEU A 201 0.75 -9.48 11.52
N ASP A 202 -0.34 -8.92 12.05
CA ASP A 202 -1.68 -9.49 11.85
C ASP A 202 -2.10 -9.28 10.38
N GLY A 203 -1.94 -10.34 9.58
CA GLY A 203 -2.22 -10.32 8.15
C GLY A 203 -3.69 -10.02 7.84
N LYS A 204 -4.64 -10.50 8.66
CA LYS A 204 -6.05 -10.19 8.49
C LYS A 204 -6.32 -8.69 8.59
N GLN A 205 -5.81 -8.03 9.62
CA GLN A 205 -6.03 -6.60 9.82
C GLN A 205 -5.40 -5.77 8.70
N LEU A 206 -4.15 -6.07 8.32
CA LEU A 206 -3.45 -5.35 7.25
C LEU A 206 -4.18 -5.51 5.91
N ILE A 207 -4.51 -6.74 5.51
CA ILE A 207 -5.16 -7.03 4.22
C ILE A 207 -6.58 -6.44 4.19
N THR A 208 -7.33 -6.52 5.28
CA THR A 208 -8.64 -5.87 5.38
C THR A 208 -8.54 -4.36 5.24
N SER A 209 -7.51 -3.74 5.83
CA SER A 209 -7.27 -2.29 5.67
C SER A 209 -6.93 -1.91 4.22
N LEU A 210 -6.29 -2.80 3.47
CA LEU A 210 -5.94 -2.57 2.07
C LEU A 210 -7.10 -2.82 1.12
N LEU A 211 -7.78 -3.96 1.27
CA LEU A 211 -8.81 -4.45 0.34
C LEU A 211 -10.25 -4.12 0.78
N LYS A 212 -10.44 -3.54 1.97
CA LYS A 212 -11.72 -3.26 2.63
C LYS A 212 -12.52 -4.52 3.01
N HIS A 213 -12.05 -5.69 2.63
CA HIS A 213 -12.63 -7.00 2.94
C HIS A 213 -11.54 -7.97 3.41
N PRO A 214 -11.85 -8.89 4.34
CA PRO A 214 -10.92 -9.93 4.75
C PRO A 214 -10.79 -10.96 3.62
N ALA A 215 -9.70 -10.92 2.86
CA ALA A 215 -9.41 -11.90 1.82
C ALA A 215 -8.56 -13.08 2.33
N ILE A 216 -7.61 -12.78 3.23
CA ILE A 216 -6.67 -13.76 3.76
C ILE A 216 -6.24 -13.35 5.16
N SER A 217 -5.96 -14.33 6.01
CA SER A 217 -5.37 -14.15 7.36
C SER A 217 -4.07 -14.91 7.51
N GLY A 218 -3.41 -14.72 8.65
CA GLY A 218 -2.19 -15.41 9.05
C GLY A 218 -1.15 -14.46 9.63
N ASN A 219 -0.07 -14.99 10.15
CA ASN A 219 1.11 -14.22 10.53
C ASN A 219 1.82 -13.75 9.27
N LEU A 220 1.91 -12.44 9.09
CA LEU A 220 2.38 -11.80 7.87
C LEU A 220 3.78 -11.22 8.04
N ASP A 221 4.68 -11.63 7.17
CA ASP A 221 5.98 -11.01 6.95
C ASP A 221 5.97 -10.34 5.56
N TYR A 222 6.60 -9.17 5.40
CA TYR A 222 6.76 -8.55 4.09
C TYR A 222 8.13 -7.90 3.90
N SER A 223 8.51 -7.75 2.64
CA SER A 223 9.57 -6.85 2.19
C SER A 223 9.03 -6.03 1.02
N ILE A 224 9.06 -4.70 1.13
CA ILE A 224 8.43 -3.79 0.18
C ILE A 224 9.40 -2.67 -0.19
N HIS A 225 9.44 -2.38 -1.50
CA HIS A 225 10.02 -1.16 -2.07
C HIS A 225 8.90 -0.40 -2.75
N ALA A 226 8.68 0.85 -2.35
CA ALA A 226 7.60 1.67 -2.90
C ALA A 226 8.08 3.07 -3.30
N SER A 227 7.43 3.62 -4.32
CA SER A 227 7.58 5.00 -4.76
C SER A 227 6.21 5.67 -4.80
N ILE A 228 6.05 6.77 -4.08
CA ILE A 228 4.79 7.49 -3.90
C ILE A 228 4.97 8.93 -4.37
N PRO A 229 4.40 9.34 -5.51
CA PRO A 229 4.44 10.73 -5.98
C PRO A 229 3.41 11.57 -5.21
N LEU A 230 3.88 12.47 -4.34
CA LEU A 230 2.98 13.31 -3.54
C LEU A 230 2.28 14.41 -4.35
N LYS A 231 2.87 14.81 -5.48
CA LYS A 231 2.28 15.84 -6.37
C LYS A 231 0.98 15.38 -7.04
N ALA A 232 0.85 14.09 -7.30
CA ALA A 232 -0.31 13.47 -7.97
C ALA A 232 -0.71 12.18 -7.24
N LEU A 233 -0.97 12.28 -5.95
CA LEU A 233 -1.28 11.13 -5.10
C LEU A 233 -2.62 10.50 -5.50
N SER A 234 -2.56 9.30 -6.05
CA SER A 234 -3.71 8.46 -6.35
C SER A 234 -3.29 6.99 -6.27
N ILE A 235 -4.23 6.05 -6.21
CA ILE A 235 -3.93 4.61 -6.21
C ILE A 235 -3.19 4.21 -7.49
N GLU A 236 -3.54 4.81 -8.63
CA GLU A 236 -2.93 4.52 -9.93
C GLU A 236 -1.47 5.00 -10.02
N SER A 237 -1.12 6.04 -9.26
CA SER A 237 0.22 6.61 -9.25
C SER A 237 1.21 5.87 -8.33
N LEU A 238 0.69 5.00 -7.46
CA LEU A 238 1.53 4.20 -6.56
C LEU A 238 2.28 3.11 -7.33
N VAL A 239 3.57 3.04 -7.10
CA VAL A 239 4.41 1.96 -7.62
C VAL A 239 5.06 1.25 -6.46
N SER A 240 4.90 -0.06 -6.39
CA SER A 240 5.54 -0.88 -5.36
C SER A 240 5.86 -2.27 -5.89
N LYS A 241 6.85 -2.91 -5.29
CA LYS A 241 7.18 -4.32 -5.49
C LYS A 241 7.66 -4.92 -4.18
N GLY A 242 7.51 -6.22 -4.07
CA GLY A 242 7.96 -6.88 -2.85
C GLY A 242 7.54 -8.33 -2.76
N THR A 243 7.71 -8.85 -1.57
CA THR A 243 7.28 -10.20 -1.18
C THR A 243 6.41 -10.12 0.05
N ILE A 244 5.39 -10.96 0.10
CA ILE A 244 4.55 -11.19 1.26
C ILE A 244 4.57 -12.67 1.56
N THR A 245 4.83 -13.02 2.81
CA THR A 245 4.74 -14.38 3.33
C THR A 245 3.72 -14.40 4.45
N LEU A 246 2.75 -15.30 4.38
CA LEU A 246 1.77 -15.55 5.42
C LEU A 246 1.95 -16.99 5.94
N LYS A 247 1.88 -17.15 7.25
CA LYS A 247 1.98 -18.46 7.92
C LYS A 247 0.72 -18.69 8.74
N ASP A 248 0.29 -19.94 8.77
CA ASP A 248 -0.81 -20.44 9.64
C ASP A 248 -2.08 -19.58 9.52
N GLY A 249 -2.65 -19.55 8.31
CA GLY A 249 -3.76 -18.68 7.98
C GLY A 249 -4.91 -19.35 7.23
N GLU A 250 -5.82 -18.50 6.75
CA GLU A 250 -7.00 -18.90 5.97
C GLU A 250 -7.19 -17.96 4.77
N VAL A 251 -7.50 -18.51 3.62
CA VAL A 251 -8.10 -17.80 2.50
C VAL A 251 -9.62 -17.83 2.69
N TYR A 252 -10.26 -16.67 2.72
CA TYR A 252 -11.68 -16.54 2.96
C TYR A 252 -12.48 -16.70 1.66
N ASN A 253 -13.70 -17.21 1.81
CA ASN A 253 -14.68 -17.39 0.71
C ASN A 253 -14.20 -18.29 -0.43
N ILE A 254 -13.16 -19.10 -0.22
CA ILE A 254 -12.67 -20.12 -1.14
C ILE A 254 -12.46 -21.42 -0.37
N ASN A 255 -13.19 -22.48 -0.74
CA ASN A 255 -13.02 -23.81 -0.17
C ASN A 255 -12.45 -24.78 -1.23
N LEU A 256 -11.12 -24.87 -1.26
CA LEU A 256 -10.42 -25.74 -2.22
C LEU A 256 -10.70 -27.22 -2.01
N ASP A 257 -10.86 -27.68 -0.77
CA ASP A 257 -11.20 -29.07 -0.47
C ASP A 257 -12.57 -29.45 -1.05
N GLN A 258 -13.56 -28.60 -0.86
CA GLN A 258 -14.91 -28.82 -1.40
C GLN A 258 -14.89 -28.76 -2.94
N LEU A 259 -14.16 -27.82 -3.52
CA LEU A 259 -13.98 -27.72 -4.97
C LEU A 259 -13.42 -29.02 -5.56
N LEU A 260 -12.34 -29.55 -4.95
CA LEU A 260 -11.73 -30.81 -5.41
C LEU A 260 -12.63 -32.01 -5.24
N ASN A 261 -13.39 -32.09 -4.15
CA ASN A 261 -14.38 -33.13 -3.96
C ASN A 261 -15.48 -33.08 -5.01
N ASN A 262 -15.96 -31.88 -5.33
CA ASN A 262 -16.97 -31.70 -6.40
C ASN A 262 -16.40 -32.10 -7.78
N LEU A 263 -15.15 -31.70 -8.05
CA LEU A 263 -14.44 -32.08 -9.27
C LEU A 263 -14.26 -33.60 -9.35
N LYS A 264 -13.85 -34.26 -8.24
CA LYS A 264 -13.70 -35.70 -8.13
C LYS A 264 -15.02 -36.41 -8.48
N VAL A 265 -16.14 -36.02 -7.86
CA VAL A 265 -17.43 -36.62 -8.08
C VAL A 265 -17.81 -36.48 -9.55
N LYS A 266 -17.71 -35.31 -10.14
CA LYS A 266 -18.05 -35.05 -11.53
C LYS A 266 -17.16 -35.79 -12.53
N LEU A 267 -15.83 -35.77 -12.32
CA LEU A 267 -14.91 -36.50 -13.22
C LEU A 267 -15.02 -38.02 -13.07
N ASN A 268 -15.29 -38.53 -11.86
CA ASN A 268 -15.49 -39.94 -11.65
C ASN A 268 -16.78 -40.45 -12.34
N SER A 269 -17.86 -39.67 -12.30
CA SER A 269 -19.06 -39.99 -13.06
C SER A 269 -18.82 -40.00 -14.58
N LEU A 270 -18.02 -39.07 -15.09
CA LEU A 270 -17.61 -39.05 -16.50
C LEU A 270 -16.82 -40.28 -16.93
N MET A 271 -16.01 -40.85 -16.03
CA MET A 271 -15.22 -42.06 -16.33
C MET A 271 -16.06 -43.34 -16.38
N THR A 272 -17.27 -43.33 -15.82
CA THR A 272 -18.18 -44.49 -15.73
C THR A 272 -19.40 -44.38 -16.63
N GLU A 273 -19.57 -43.24 -17.30
CA GLU A 273 -20.79 -42.90 -18.07
C GLU A 273 -20.64 -43.08 -19.57
N THR A 274 -21.79 -43.22 -20.26
CA THR A 274 -21.88 -43.31 -21.72
C THR A 274 -21.58 -41.95 -22.37
N PRO A 275 -21.12 -41.92 -23.65
CA PRO A 275 -20.75 -40.67 -24.35
C PRO A 275 -21.83 -39.60 -24.36
N ASP A 276 -23.12 -39.96 -24.38
CA ASP A 276 -24.23 -39.00 -24.38
C ASP A 276 -24.43 -38.32 -23.02
N ASN A 277 -24.14 -39.02 -21.93
CA ASN A 277 -24.20 -38.46 -20.58
C ASN A 277 -23.01 -37.52 -20.30
N ILE A 278 -21.83 -37.82 -20.86
CA ILE A 278 -20.66 -36.93 -20.80
C ILE A 278 -20.98 -35.59 -21.48
N LYS A 279 -21.68 -35.59 -22.61
CA LYS A 279 -22.10 -34.39 -23.31
C LYS A 279 -23.09 -33.56 -22.50
N LYS A 280 -24.04 -34.20 -21.81
CA LYS A 280 -25.02 -33.55 -20.93
C LYS A 280 -24.35 -32.95 -19.70
N LEU A 281 -23.41 -33.63 -19.06
CA LEU A 281 -22.64 -33.15 -17.90
C LEU A 281 -21.72 -31.99 -18.25
N ALA A 282 -21.07 -32.01 -19.41
CA ALA A 282 -20.24 -30.90 -19.90
C ALA A 282 -21.09 -29.67 -20.30
N GLN A 283 -22.37 -29.87 -20.66
CA GLN A 283 -23.30 -28.81 -21.00
C GLN A 283 -24.18 -28.37 -19.82
N SER A 284 -24.23 -29.14 -18.72
CA SER A 284 -25.00 -28.75 -17.55
C SER A 284 -24.34 -27.53 -16.92
N ALA A 285 -25.08 -26.44 -16.79
CA ALA A 285 -24.74 -25.24 -16.03
C ALA A 285 -24.58 -25.53 -14.52
N ASP A 286 -24.64 -26.80 -14.11
CA ASP A 286 -24.53 -27.30 -12.74
C ASP A 286 -23.14 -27.32 -12.13
N TRP A 287 -22.20 -26.59 -12.73
CA TRP A 287 -21.03 -26.06 -11.98
C TRP A 287 -21.57 -24.90 -11.15
N ASP A 288 -22.42 -25.21 -10.18
CA ASP A 288 -23.11 -24.22 -9.35
C ASP A 288 -22.06 -23.35 -8.65
N GLN A 289 -21.90 -22.16 -9.21
CA GLN A 289 -20.90 -21.18 -8.79
C GLN A 289 -21.05 -20.85 -7.29
N ASN A 290 -22.28 -20.90 -6.77
CA ASN A 290 -22.59 -20.53 -5.40
C ASN A 290 -22.20 -21.60 -4.35
N LYS A 291 -22.09 -22.87 -4.73
CA LYS A 291 -21.73 -23.95 -3.79
C LYS A 291 -20.23 -24.14 -3.62
N ASN A 292 -19.42 -23.67 -4.57
CA ASN A 292 -17.96 -23.86 -4.54
C ASN A 292 -17.23 -22.79 -3.75
N THR A 293 -17.90 -21.70 -3.36
CA THR A 293 -17.29 -20.55 -2.66
C THR A 293 -17.66 -20.50 -1.18
N GLN A 294 -18.56 -21.35 -0.68
CA GLN A 294 -18.89 -21.37 0.74
C GLN A 294 -17.80 -22.06 1.56
N GLY A 295 -17.19 -21.29 2.46
CA GLY A 295 -16.15 -21.76 3.39
C GLY A 295 -14.77 -21.18 3.07
N ASN A 296 -13.80 -21.61 3.85
CA ASN A 296 -12.44 -21.08 3.81
C ASN A 296 -11.45 -22.22 3.55
N THR A 297 -10.27 -21.86 3.04
CA THR A 297 -9.13 -22.77 2.90
C THR A 297 -8.06 -22.43 3.92
N LYS A 298 -7.79 -23.34 4.85
CA LYS A 298 -6.66 -23.23 5.77
C LYS A 298 -5.35 -23.54 5.06
N PHE A 299 -4.30 -22.81 5.38
CA PHE A 299 -2.97 -23.03 4.84
C PHE A 299 -1.88 -22.91 5.92
N LYS A 300 -0.75 -23.57 5.69
CA LYS A 300 0.47 -23.44 6.51
C LYS A 300 1.37 -22.32 6.04
N LEU A 301 1.47 -22.16 4.74
CA LEU A 301 2.32 -21.16 4.10
C LEU A 301 1.66 -20.59 2.86
N ALA A 302 1.69 -19.28 2.73
CA ALA A 302 1.41 -18.58 1.47
C ALA A 302 2.54 -17.58 1.19
N ASN A 303 3.05 -17.59 -0.03
CA ASN A 303 4.13 -16.71 -0.46
C ASN A 303 3.74 -16.04 -1.79
N PHE A 304 3.84 -14.71 -1.82
CA PHE A 304 3.47 -13.89 -2.97
C PHE A 304 4.62 -12.94 -3.29
N LYS A 305 5.10 -12.98 -4.52
CA LYS A 305 5.98 -11.95 -5.08
C LYS A 305 5.10 -11.03 -5.91
N PHE A 306 4.97 -9.77 -5.50
CA PHE A 306 4.01 -8.86 -6.11
C PHE A 306 4.64 -7.62 -6.71
N GLN A 307 3.90 -7.01 -7.63
CA GLN A 307 4.12 -5.67 -8.17
C GLN A 307 2.79 -4.90 -8.11
N LEU A 308 2.84 -3.65 -7.65
CA LEU A 308 1.73 -2.70 -7.69
C LEU A 308 2.06 -1.63 -8.72
N GLN A 309 1.22 -1.49 -9.71
CA GLN A 309 1.33 -0.45 -10.73
C GLN A 309 -0.04 -0.17 -11.33
N THR A 310 -0.32 1.09 -11.66
CA THR A 310 -1.60 1.52 -12.29
C THR A 310 -2.84 1.01 -11.55
N GLY A 311 -2.79 1.05 -10.21
CA GLY A 311 -3.91 0.63 -9.36
C GLY A 311 -4.17 -0.87 -9.29
N ALA A 312 -3.26 -1.71 -9.80
CA ALA A 312 -3.39 -3.15 -9.75
C ALA A 312 -2.18 -3.84 -9.11
N ILE A 313 -2.44 -4.81 -8.26
CA ILE A 313 -1.45 -5.74 -7.73
C ILE A 313 -1.41 -6.95 -8.65
N SER A 314 -0.23 -7.30 -9.15
CA SER A 314 0.02 -8.51 -9.92
C SER A 314 1.07 -9.38 -9.26
N SER A 315 0.96 -10.68 -9.46
CA SER A 315 1.94 -11.69 -9.06
C SER A 315 2.13 -12.66 -10.20
N ASP A 316 3.37 -12.77 -10.70
CA ASP A 316 3.73 -13.73 -11.76
C ASP A 316 3.91 -15.14 -11.18
N SER A 317 4.08 -15.25 -9.89
CA SER A 317 4.16 -16.54 -9.20
C SER A 317 3.80 -16.39 -7.73
N PHE A 318 2.90 -17.22 -7.26
CA PHE A 318 2.62 -17.40 -5.84
C PHE A 318 2.57 -18.87 -5.47
N LEU A 319 2.75 -19.15 -4.19
CA LEU A 319 2.66 -20.47 -3.59
C LEU A 319 1.69 -20.41 -2.42
N LEU A 320 0.77 -21.39 -2.34
CA LEU A 320 -0.05 -21.66 -1.16
C LEU A 320 0.08 -23.13 -0.80
N GLN A 321 0.42 -23.44 0.43
CA GLN A 321 0.56 -24.81 0.95
C GLN A 321 -0.48 -25.07 2.04
N THR A 322 -1.33 -26.05 1.79
CA THR A 322 -2.28 -26.60 2.77
C THR A 322 -1.79 -27.95 3.27
N ASP A 323 -2.55 -28.61 4.14
CA ASP A 323 -2.25 -29.98 4.55
C ASP A 323 -2.29 -30.99 3.39
N LYS A 324 -3.18 -30.76 2.41
CA LYS A 324 -3.45 -31.70 1.32
C LYS A 324 -2.92 -31.23 -0.03
N LEU A 325 -2.74 -29.93 -0.21
CA LEU A 325 -2.49 -29.33 -1.50
C LEU A 325 -1.29 -28.38 -1.50
N GLN A 326 -0.58 -28.36 -2.59
CA GLN A 326 0.27 -27.27 -3.00
C GLN A 326 -0.39 -26.54 -4.19
N VAL A 327 -0.58 -25.25 -4.06
CA VAL A 327 -1.20 -24.40 -5.08
C VAL A 327 -0.15 -23.40 -5.56
N ASN A 328 0.12 -23.42 -6.85
CA ASN A 328 0.99 -22.45 -7.52
C ASN A 328 0.15 -21.69 -8.53
N GLY A 329 0.48 -20.41 -8.77
CA GLY A 329 -0.27 -19.65 -9.74
C GLY A 329 0.31 -18.28 -10.00
N GLU A 330 -0.37 -17.58 -10.87
CA GLU A 330 -0.21 -16.17 -11.17
C GLU A 330 -1.55 -15.47 -11.01
N GLY A 331 -1.55 -14.16 -10.78
CA GLY A 331 -2.82 -13.48 -10.59
C GLY A 331 -2.70 -11.96 -10.53
N ARG A 332 -3.85 -11.32 -10.58
CA ARG A 332 -3.99 -9.87 -10.52
C ARG A 332 -5.22 -9.49 -9.72
N ILE A 333 -5.09 -8.43 -8.91
CA ILE A 333 -6.19 -7.77 -8.20
C ILE A 333 -6.19 -6.30 -8.60
N ASN A 334 -7.30 -5.80 -9.11
CA ASN A 334 -7.51 -4.38 -9.34
C ASN A 334 -8.02 -3.73 -8.03
N LEU A 335 -7.27 -2.77 -7.49
CA LEU A 335 -7.61 -2.12 -6.22
C LEU A 335 -8.77 -1.12 -6.32
N LEU A 336 -9.13 -0.68 -7.54
CA LEU A 336 -10.20 0.31 -7.75
C LEU A 336 -11.58 -0.34 -7.70
N ASN A 337 -11.76 -1.44 -8.43
CA ASN A 337 -13.03 -2.18 -8.53
C ASN A 337 -13.00 -3.52 -7.79
N GLN A 338 -11.84 -3.89 -7.21
CA GLN A 338 -11.60 -5.12 -6.45
C GLN A 338 -11.81 -6.41 -7.25
N GLU A 339 -11.75 -6.34 -8.57
CA GLU A 339 -11.77 -7.52 -9.42
C GLU A 339 -10.50 -8.35 -9.24
N ILE A 340 -10.69 -9.67 -9.21
CA ILE A 340 -9.61 -10.65 -9.10
C ILE A 340 -9.62 -11.56 -10.33
N TYR A 341 -8.42 -11.84 -10.83
CA TYR A 341 -8.19 -12.87 -11.84
C TYR A 341 -6.91 -13.63 -11.50
N SER A 342 -6.99 -14.97 -11.50
CA SER A 342 -5.82 -15.81 -11.24
C SER A 342 -5.95 -17.15 -11.97
N ASN A 343 -4.83 -17.60 -12.55
CA ASN A 343 -4.63 -18.96 -13.05
C ASN A 343 -3.86 -19.75 -12.01
N ILE A 344 -4.42 -20.84 -11.54
CA ILE A 344 -3.83 -21.65 -10.49
C ILE A 344 -3.69 -23.11 -10.88
N LYS A 345 -2.64 -23.74 -10.38
CA LYS A 345 -2.35 -25.17 -10.51
C LYS A 345 -2.31 -25.76 -9.11
N ALA A 346 -3.34 -26.55 -8.77
CA ALA A 346 -3.39 -27.24 -7.50
C ALA A 346 -2.87 -28.67 -7.64
N THR A 347 -1.91 -29.07 -6.79
CA THR A 347 -1.29 -30.39 -6.79
C THR A 347 -1.51 -31.02 -5.41
N LEU A 348 -1.89 -32.29 -5.39
CA LEU A 348 -1.98 -33.06 -4.13
C LEU A 348 -0.57 -33.22 -3.53
N ASN A 349 -0.47 -33.06 -2.22
CA ASN A 349 0.76 -33.38 -1.50
C ASN A 349 0.99 -34.91 -1.49
N ASP A 350 2.24 -35.33 -1.36
CA ASP A 350 2.66 -36.76 -1.39
C ASP A 350 1.95 -37.61 -0.33
N ASN A 351 1.48 -36.98 0.76
CA ASN A 351 0.73 -37.64 1.84
C ASN A 351 -0.76 -37.86 1.53
N SER A 352 -1.23 -37.49 0.36
CA SER A 352 -2.64 -37.69 -0.01
C SER A 352 -2.96 -39.19 -0.16
N THR A 353 -3.96 -39.66 0.59
CA THR A 353 -4.43 -41.05 0.53
C THR A 353 -5.59 -41.24 -0.49
N ASP A 354 -6.01 -40.17 -1.17
CA ASP A 354 -7.11 -40.23 -2.13
C ASP A 354 -6.64 -40.71 -3.52
N ASN A 355 -6.61 -42.04 -3.69
CA ASN A 355 -6.21 -42.69 -4.94
C ASN A 355 -7.02 -42.21 -6.17
N THR A 356 -8.27 -41.80 -5.98
CA THR A 356 -9.11 -41.31 -7.09
C THR A 356 -8.67 -39.94 -7.54
N LEU A 357 -8.45 -39.02 -6.62
CA LEU A 357 -7.91 -37.69 -6.95
C LEU A 357 -6.54 -37.77 -7.56
N GLN A 358 -5.66 -38.67 -7.08
CA GLN A 358 -4.33 -38.89 -7.67
C GLN A 358 -4.42 -39.35 -9.15
N LYS A 359 -5.29 -40.30 -9.46
CA LYS A 359 -5.51 -40.75 -10.84
C LYS A 359 -6.05 -39.62 -11.72
N ILE A 360 -6.99 -38.83 -11.22
CA ILE A 360 -7.52 -37.67 -11.93
C ILE A 360 -6.41 -36.64 -12.17
N GLN A 361 -5.62 -36.32 -11.15
CA GLN A 361 -4.48 -35.41 -11.26
C GLN A 361 -3.49 -35.87 -12.34
N GLN A 362 -3.12 -37.15 -12.34
CA GLN A 362 -2.24 -37.71 -13.37
C GLN A 362 -2.84 -37.58 -14.76
N ALA A 363 -4.14 -37.88 -14.90
CA ALA A 363 -4.84 -37.74 -16.18
C ALA A 363 -4.89 -36.27 -16.67
N LEU A 364 -4.93 -35.30 -15.75
CA LEU A 364 -4.91 -33.86 -16.04
C LEU A 364 -3.51 -33.29 -16.27
N GLY A 365 -2.48 -34.13 -16.31
CA GLY A 365 -1.08 -33.68 -16.55
C GLY A 365 -0.34 -33.30 -15.26
N GLY A 366 -0.73 -33.87 -14.13
CA GLY A 366 -0.04 -33.76 -12.84
C GLY A 366 -0.55 -32.66 -11.90
N TYR A 367 -1.57 -31.90 -12.29
CA TYR A 367 -2.18 -30.85 -11.46
C TYR A 367 -3.65 -30.63 -11.84
N PHE A 368 -4.41 -29.96 -10.96
CA PHE A 368 -5.77 -29.47 -11.22
C PHE A 368 -5.68 -28.02 -11.70
N PRO A 369 -5.96 -27.75 -12.99
CA PRO A 369 -5.96 -26.38 -13.50
C PRO A 369 -7.26 -25.68 -13.10
N LEU A 370 -7.16 -24.53 -12.43
CA LEU A 370 -8.28 -23.76 -11.93
C LEU A 370 -8.11 -22.29 -12.30
N VAL A 371 -9.23 -21.58 -12.43
CA VAL A 371 -9.29 -20.14 -12.66
C VAL A 371 -10.06 -19.50 -11.51
N VAL A 372 -9.52 -18.44 -10.94
CA VAL A 372 -10.21 -17.55 -9.98
C VAL A 372 -10.61 -16.28 -10.71
N SER A 373 -11.86 -15.86 -10.54
CA SER A 373 -12.43 -14.64 -11.10
C SER A 373 -13.43 -14.01 -10.13
N GLY A 374 -14.12 -12.95 -10.54
CA GLY A 374 -15.07 -12.22 -9.71
C GLY A 374 -14.41 -11.10 -8.91
N THR A 375 -14.82 -10.89 -7.67
CA THR A 375 -14.26 -9.86 -6.78
C THR A 375 -13.62 -10.48 -5.55
N VAL A 376 -12.81 -9.70 -4.83
CA VAL A 376 -12.19 -10.13 -3.56
C VAL A 376 -13.25 -10.58 -2.54
N GLU A 377 -14.41 -9.91 -2.52
CA GLU A 377 -15.52 -10.25 -1.62
C GLU A 377 -16.26 -11.52 -2.07
N ASN A 378 -16.45 -11.66 -3.39
CA ASN A 378 -17.18 -12.77 -4.00
C ASN A 378 -16.33 -13.46 -5.08
N PRO A 379 -15.28 -14.20 -4.68
CA PRO A 379 -14.43 -14.91 -5.62
C PRO A 379 -15.18 -16.12 -6.22
N ILE A 380 -14.98 -16.36 -7.51
CA ILE A 380 -15.51 -17.50 -8.24
C ILE A 380 -14.32 -18.37 -8.65
N VAL A 381 -14.31 -19.62 -8.20
CA VAL A 381 -13.26 -20.59 -8.57
C VAL A 381 -13.84 -21.69 -9.41
N LEU A 382 -13.33 -21.85 -10.62
CA LEU A 382 -13.78 -22.85 -11.58
C LEU A 382 -12.59 -23.66 -12.14
N PRO A 383 -12.82 -24.90 -12.57
CA PRO A 383 -11.83 -25.62 -13.38
C PRO A 383 -11.54 -24.84 -14.68
N ASP A 384 -10.28 -24.83 -15.10
CA ASP A 384 -9.92 -24.33 -16.42
C ASP A 384 -10.37 -25.32 -17.49
N PHE A 385 -11.57 -25.11 -18.02
CA PHE A 385 -12.16 -26.00 -19.03
C PHE A 385 -11.35 -26.08 -20.33
N LYS A 386 -10.56 -25.05 -20.66
CA LYS A 386 -9.68 -25.11 -21.83
C LYS A 386 -8.54 -26.11 -21.62
N ALA A 387 -7.95 -26.09 -20.43
CA ALA A 387 -6.88 -27.00 -20.05
C ALA A 387 -7.39 -28.44 -19.84
N ILE A 388 -8.63 -28.61 -19.34
CA ILE A 388 -9.22 -29.93 -19.07
C ILE A 388 -9.84 -30.56 -20.33
N SER A 389 -10.29 -29.78 -21.30
CA SER A 389 -11.01 -30.23 -22.49
C SER A 389 -10.29 -31.34 -23.29
N PRO A 390 -8.98 -31.31 -23.53
CA PRO A 390 -8.28 -32.41 -24.23
C PRO A 390 -8.34 -33.71 -23.46
N VAL A 391 -8.28 -33.66 -22.13
CA VAL A 391 -8.36 -34.85 -21.27
C VAL A 391 -9.77 -35.41 -21.27
N LEU A 392 -10.80 -34.56 -21.12
CA LEU A 392 -12.19 -34.96 -21.25
C LEU A 392 -12.48 -35.58 -22.62
N SER A 393 -11.93 -35.01 -23.69
CA SER A 393 -12.02 -35.56 -25.04
C SER A 393 -11.34 -36.92 -25.15
N SER A 394 -10.16 -37.11 -24.56
CA SER A 394 -9.46 -38.40 -24.57
C SER A 394 -10.16 -39.47 -23.73
N LEU A 395 -10.82 -39.11 -22.66
CA LEU A 395 -11.62 -40.01 -21.82
C LEU A 395 -12.96 -40.39 -22.53
N ALA A 396 -13.48 -39.47 -23.32
CA ALA A 396 -14.71 -39.69 -24.15
C ALA A 396 -14.42 -40.42 -25.46
N ILE A 397 -13.22 -40.63 -25.79
CA ILE A 397 -12.67 -40.91 -27.11
C ILE A 397 -12.98 -42.25 -27.66
N LYS A 398 -13.66 -43.01 -27.22
CA LYS A 398 -13.92 -44.14 -28.17
C LYS A 398 -15.15 -43.93 -29.03
N SER A 399 -15.87 -42.85 -28.85
CA SER A 399 -16.94 -42.54 -29.83
C SER A 399 -17.44 -41.09 -29.77
N ALA A 400 -17.12 -40.30 -30.75
CA ALA A 400 -17.91 -39.20 -31.30
C ALA A 400 -18.02 -37.87 -30.56
N LEU A 401 -16.89 -37.24 -30.12
CA LEU A 401 -16.84 -35.81 -29.86
C LEU A 401 -16.08 -35.06 -30.97
N THR A 402 -16.62 -35.02 -32.17
CA THR A 402 -16.06 -34.30 -33.32
C THR A 402 -16.58 -32.86 -33.48
N LYS A 403 -17.24 -32.30 -32.49
CA LYS A 403 -17.57 -30.85 -32.51
C LYS A 403 -17.01 -30.12 -31.31
N PRO A 404 -16.21 -29.05 -31.55
CA PRO A 404 -15.65 -28.26 -30.46
C PRO A 404 -16.77 -27.66 -29.64
N LEU A 405 -16.60 -27.70 -28.32
CA LEU A 405 -17.41 -27.03 -27.29
C LEU A 405 -17.48 -25.50 -27.52
N LYS A 406 -18.14 -25.05 -28.58
CA LYS A 406 -18.40 -23.63 -28.85
C LYS A 406 -19.29 -22.94 -27.80
N ILE A 407 -19.96 -23.73 -26.95
CA ILE A 407 -20.98 -23.21 -26.02
C ILE A 407 -20.41 -22.72 -24.70
N ILE A 408 -19.21 -23.17 -24.30
CA ILE A 408 -18.60 -22.74 -23.04
C ILE A 408 -17.73 -21.46 -23.19
N GLN A 409 -17.54 -21.01 -24.44
CA GLN A 409 -16.75 -19.78 -24.69
C GLN A 409 -17.53 -18.46 -24.55
N LYS A 410 -18.88 -18.50 -24.53
CA LYS A 410 -19.70 -17.28 -24.44
C LYS A 410 -19.59 -16.53 -23.11
N PRO A 411 -19.61 -17.16 -21.93
CA PRO A 411 -19.49 -16.42 -20.66
C PRO A 411 -18.11 -15.86 -20.43
N LEU A 412 -17.06 -16.48 -20.96
CA LEU A 412 -15.68 -16.05 -20.77
C LEU A 412 -15.25 -14.89 -21.69
N LYS A 413 -15.89 -14.73 -22.86
CA LYS A 413 -15.61 -13.61 -23.76
C LYS A 413 -16.25 -12.30 -23.30
N GLU A 414 -17.34 -12.36 -22.55
CA GLU A 414 -18.00 -11.15 -21.99
C GLU A 414 -17.34 -10.65 -20.69
N LEU A 415 -16.46 -11.45 -20.07
CA LEU A 415 -15.70 -11.09 -18.86
C LEU A 415 -14.29 -10.53 -19.17
N ILE A 416 -13.85 -10.52 -20.42
CA ILE A 416 -12.51 -10.11 -20.85
C ILE A 416 -12.52 -8.74 -21.59
N HIS A 417 -13.68 -8.08 -21.73
CA HIS A 417 -13.76 -6.73 -22.29
C HIS A 417 -14.06 -5.67 -21.25
#